data_d95af5c34adcafa692f81feaf61bb402
#
_entry.id   d95af5c34adcafa692f81feaf61bb402
#
_cell.length_a   1.000
_cell.length_b   1.000
_cell.length_c   1.000
_cell.angle_alpha   90.00
_cell.angle_beta   90.00
_cell.angle_gamma   90.00
#
_symmetry.space_group_name_H-M   'P 1'
#
loop_
_entity.id
_entity.type
_entity.pdbx_description
1 polymer ?
#
loop_
_entity_poly.entity_id
_entity_poly.type
_entity_poly.pdbx_seq_one_letter_code
_entity_poly.pdbx_strand_id
1 'polypeptide(L)'
;MGEEATGIQTVMISSTTLDLPEHRAQARDACLQQGMFPTMMEHMPARGEDAVQASMAMVDRAHLYLLIVGFRYGYVPAGQSRSITEMEYDRAFNRPIPCLVFLMDDNHPVRQADVDRGENAAKVDAFRQRLGTKACNFFKSPQDLRADIINALSQFRTKPAQADLLKSQVTGTRYRVAVINECETSSDAELKGVTEAVQTQIHRDLAPAWGVDAELTFVPRGAQPPADCWWMIVRDETDNPAALGYRDLTPDGLPRARVFVKSARDSGASWTVSLSHVMLEMLVNPTGNLLVYRQLTDDRARSYAREVCIACSAAEYGYDINGVLVSDFVYPAWFESFRGPSTTKFDHAGRISAPFQVLEGGYTMFIDADAGAGWRTIFGATKEPPARKRSTARKSGTGARRRRG
;
A
#
# COMPACT_ATOMS: atom_id res chain seq x y z
N MET A 1 32.47 1.94 -3.56
CA MET A 1 31.24 1.48 -4.22
C MET A 1 30.17 1.62 -3.16
N GLY A 2 29.31 2.64 -3.28
CA GLY A 2 28.33 2.99 -2.27
C GLY A 2 27.12 2.06 -2.37
N GLU A 3 26.69 1.54 -1.24
CA GLU A 3 25.39 0.89 -1.06
C GLU A 3 24.28 1.85 -1.50
N GLU A 4 23.64 1.59 -2.63
CA GLU A 4 22.35 2.20 -2.95
C GLU A 4 21.28 1.51 -2.08
N ALA A 5 20.97 2.15 -0.95
CA ALA A 5 19.84 1.77 -0.14
C ALA A 5 18.57 1.89 -0.99
N THR A 6 17.89 0.78 -1.22
CA THR A 6 16.53 0.69 -1.79
C THR A 6 15.52 1.20 -0.76
N GLY A 7 15.64 2.49 -0.39
CA GLY A 7 14.73 3.18 0.52
C GLY A 7 13.49 3.70 -0.20
N ILE A 8 12.36 3.78 0.51
CA ILE A 8 11.16 4.46 0.04
C ILE A 8 11.53 5.87 -0.43
N GLN A 9 11.20 6.20 -1.69
CA GLN A 9 11.49 7.52 -2.23
C GLN A 9 10.63 8.57 -1.52
N THR A 10 11.27 9.59 -0.96
CA THR A 10 10.58 10.69 -0.29
C THR A 10 10.31 11.82 -1.27
N VAL A 11 9.08 12.34 -1.24
CA VAL A 11 8.64 13.49 -2.01
C VAL A 11 8.36 14.65 -1.05
N MET A 12 9.12 15.72 -1.14
CA MET A 12 8.77 16.93 -0.39
C MET A 12 7.69 17.70 -1.13
N ILE A 13 6.53 17.89 -0.49
CA ILE A 13 5.43 18.71 -1.00
C ILE A 13 5.53 20.11 -0.38
N SER A 14 5.83 21.06 -1.21
CA SER A 14 5.95 22.48 -0.88
C SER A 14 4.77 23.28 -1.42
N SER A 15 4.11 24.05 -0.60
CA SER A 15 3.05 24.99 -0.96
C SER A 15 2.66 25.83 0.24
N THR A 16 1.86 26.86 0.02
CA THR A 16 1.13 27.55 1.09
C THR A 16 0.06 26.64 1.72
N THR A 17 -0.17 26.78 3.03
CA THR A 17 -1.07 25.89 3.80
C THR A 17 -2.48 26.41 3.95
N LEU A 18 -2.65 27.75 3.99
CA LEU A 18 -3.93 28.38 4.34
C LEU A 18 -4.95 28.36 3.18
N ASP A 19 -4.48 28.45 1.96
CA ASP A 19 -5.29 28.54 0.73
C ASP A 19 -5.39 27.22 -0.05
N LEU A 20 -4.51 26.27 0.23
CA LEU A 20 -4.40 25.03 -0.53
C LEU A 20 -4.62 23.73 0.28
N PRO A 21 -5.45 23.69 1.34
CA PRO A 21 -5.53 22.52 2.22
C PRO A 21 -6.01 21.27 1.45
N GLU A 22 -7.03 21.41 0.59
CA GLU A 22 -7.55 20.31 -0.21
C GLU A 22 -6.54 19.85 -1.30
N HIS A 23 -5.89 20.80 -1.95
CA HIS A 23 -4.86 20.51 -2.96
C HIS A 23 -3.67 19.75 -2.36
N ARG A 24 -3.23 20.14 -1.15
CA ARG A 24 -2.18 19.47 -0.40
C ARG A 24 -2.57 18.04 -0.04
N ALA A 25 -3.82 17.82 0.39
CA ALA A 25 -4.35 16.49 0.67
C ALA A 25 -4.32 15.61 -0.58
N GLN A 26 -4.80 16.13 -1.73
CA GLN A 26 -4.78 15.41 -3.00
C GLN A 26 -3.34 15.09 -3.48
N ALA A 27 -2.40 16.01 -3.29
CA ALA A 27 -1.00 15.79 -3.62
C ALA A 27 -0.35 14.71 -2.74
N ARG A 28 -0.61 14.75 -1.43
CA ARG A 28 -0.18 13.71 -0.49
C ARG A 28 -0.70 12.33 -0.90
N ASP A 29 -2.00 12.24 -1.19
CA ASP A 29 -2.66 10.99 -1.55
C ASP A 29 -2.14 10.45 -2.90
N ALA A 30 -1.83 11.34 -3.85
CA ALA A 30 -1.19 10.99 -5.11
C ALA A 30 0.21 10.39 -4.90
N CYS A 31 1.04 10.97 -4.03
CA CYS A 31 2.36 10.44 -3.70
C CYS A 31 2.24 9.04 -3.08
N LEU A 32 1.35 8.87 -2.09
CA LEU A 32 1.12 7.58 -1.43
C LEU A 32 0.60 6.53 -2.41
N GLN A 33 -0.31 6.91 -3.31
CA GLN A 33 -0.82 6.01 -4.36
C GLN A 33 0.30 5.54 -5.29
N GLN A 34 1.32 6.37 -5.49
CA GLN A 34 2.50 6.03 -6.29
C GLN A 34 3.60 5.32 -5.48
N GLY A 35 3.34 4.94 -4.22
CA GLY A 35 4.31 4.25 -3.36
C GLY A 35 5.48 5.13 -2.91
N MET A 36 5.31 6.46 -2.96
CA MET A 36 6.30 7.44 -2.49
C MET A 36 5.87 8.02 -1.15
N PHE A 37 6.82 8.34 -0.29
CA PHE A 37 6.54 8.91 1.03
C PHE A 37 6.49 10.45 0.97
N PRO A 38 5.32 11.09 1.14
CA PRO A 38 5.21 12.54 1.16
C PRO A 38 5.75 13.11 2.47
N THR A 39 6.61 14.12 2.39
CA THR A 39 7.05 14.92 3.53
C THR A 39 6.51 16.34 3.38
N MET A 40 5.96 16.89 4.47
CA MET A 40 5.30 18.19 4.51
C MET A 40 5.60 18.85 5.86
N MET A 41 5.67 20.17 5.91
CA MET A 41 6.04 20.91 7.14
C MET A 41 5.14 20.61 8.33
N GLU A 42 3.84 20.40 8.11
CA GLU A 42 2.88 20.05 9.17
C GLU A 42 3.11 18.68 9.81
N HIS A 43 3.92 17.83 9.19
CA HIS A 43 4.30 16.52 9.73
C HIS A 43 5.56 16.59 10.63
N MET A 44 6.14 17.77 10.78
CA MET A 44 7.31 17.94 11.64
C MET A 44 6.89 17.99 13.12
N PRO A 45 7.55 17.24 14.00
CA PRO A 45 7.34 17.42 15.44
C PRO A 45 7.76 18.83 15.85
N ALA A 46 7.02 19.44 16.80
CA ALA A 46 7.37 20.73 17.37
C ALA A 46 8.76 20.67 18.01
N ARG A 47 9.76 21.17 17.31
CA ARG A 47 11.14 21.32 17.78
C ARG A 47 11.46 22.80 17.88
N GLY A 48 12.37 23.16 18.78
CA GLY A 48 12.84 24.54 18.92
C GLY A 48 13.76 25.02 17.78
N GLU A 49 13.76 24.31 16.65
CA GLU A 49 14.52 24.69 15.45
C GLU A 49 13.80 25.79 14.67
N ASP A 50 14.58 26.65 14.04
CA ASP A 50 14.05 27.64 13.11
C ASP A 50 13.30 26.94 11.96
N ALA A 51 12.07 27.39 11.71
CA ALA A 51 11.20 26.84 10.66
C ALA A 51 11.86 26.85 9.28
N VAL A 52 12.72 27.83 8.99
CA VAL A 52 13.50 27.90 7.75
C VAL A 52 14.52 26.76 7.68
N GLN A 53 15.27 26.53 8.76
CA GLN A 53 16.28 25.45 8.78
C GLN A 53 15.64 24.08 8.66
N ALA A 54 14.52 23.86 9.38
CA ALA A 54 13.77 22.60 9.31
C ALA A 54 13.26 22.33 7.89
N SER A 55 12.71 23.37 7.24
CA SER A 55 12.22 23.30 5.86
C SER A 55 13.36 22.98 4.86
N MET A 56 14.48 23.68 4.96
CA MET A 56 15.64 23.43 4.11
C MET A 56 16.18 22.00 4.29
N ALA A 57 16.22 21.50 5.53
CA ALA A 57 16.64 20.13 5.81
C ALA A 57 15.69 19.08 5.20
N MET A 58 14.39 19.38 5.09
CA MET A 58 13.44 18.51 4.39
C MET A 58 13.71 18.47 2.89
N VAL A 59 13.98 19.62 2.26
CA VAL A 59 14.42 19.69 0.85
C VAL A 59 15.68 18.86 0.65
N ASP A 60 16.65 18.97 1.58
CA ASP A 60 17.93 18.28 1.48
C ASP A 60 17.83 16.75 1.54
N ARG A 61 16.80 16.22 2.22
CA ARG A 61 16.55 14.79 2.37
C ARG A 61 15.60 14.23 1.32
N ALA A 62 14.96 15.09 0.52
CA ALA A 62 13.98 14.66 -0.46
C ALA A 62 14.68 14.03 -1.69
N HIS A 63 14.05 12.98 -2.21
CA HIS A 63 14.43 12.36 -3.49
C HIS A 63 13.75 13.05 -4.68
N LEU A 64 12.63 13.73 -4.43
CA LEU A 64 11.87 14.50 -5.39
C LEU A 64 11.21 15.70 -4.68
N TYR A 65 11.16 16.82 -5.35
CA TYR A 65 10.50 18.03 -4.86
C TYR A 65 9.25 18.32 -5.71
N LEU A 66 8.10 18.55 -5.04
CA LEU A 66 6.83 18.85 -5.65
C LEU A 66 6.33 20.19 -5.13
N LEU A 67 6.19 21.17 -6.01
CA LEU A 67 5.74 22.52 -5.70
C LEU A 67 4.32 22.75 -6.22
N ILE A 68 3.45 23.26 -5.36
CA ILE A 68 2.09 23.70 -5.71
C ILE A 68 1.97 25.18 -5.38
N VAL A 69 1.63 26.00 -6.36
CA VAL A 69 1.49 27.47 -6.18
C VAL A 69 0.10 27.91 -6.59
N GLY A 70 -0.60 28.53 -5.65
CA GLY A 70 -1.85 29.26 -5.85
C GLY A 70 -1.63 30.75 -6.07
N PHE A 71 -2.46 31.59 -5.43
CA PHE A 71 -2.40 33.03 -5.50
C PHE A 71 -1.94 33.69 -4.18
N ARG A 72 -1.27 32.90 -3.31
CA ARG A 72 -0.61 33.40 -2.11
C ARG A 72 0.88 33.22 -2.18
N TYR A 73 1.62 34.24 -1.73
CA TYR A 73 3.08 34.20 -1.70
C TYR A 73 3.63 33.35 -0.54
N GLY A 74 2.86 33.30 0.53
CA GLY A 74 3.23 32.59 1.74
C GLY A 74 4.01 33.44 2.75
N TYR A 75 4.42 32.79 3.83
CA TYR A 75 5.11 33.46 4.95
C TYR A 75 6.54 33.86 4.59
N VAL A 76 6.86 35.14 4.82
CA VAL A 76 8.21 35.72 4.70
C VAL A 76 8.76 35.87 6.12
N PRO A 77 9.80 35.12 6.52
CA PRO A 77 10.41 35.23 7.84
C PRO A 77 11.06 36.59 8.08
N ALA A 78 11.14 37.01 9.32
CA ALA A 78 11.82 38.28 9.68
C ALA A 78 13.27 38.28 9.19
N GLY A 79 13.67 39.35 8.51
CA GLY A 79 15.01 39.49 7.92
C GLY A 79 15.19 38.80 6.57
N GLN A 80 14.17 38.10 6.04
CA GLN A 80 14.18 37.51 4.70
C GLN A 80 13.42 38.37 3.70
N SER A 81 13.80 38.30 2.43
CA SER A 81 13.10 38.96 1.33
C SER A 81 12.13 38.04 0.57
N ARG A 82 12.25 36.71 0.80
CA ARG A 82 11.48 35.67 0.11
C ARG A 82 10.67 34.85 1.09
N SER A 83 9.56 34.28 0.60
CA SER A 83 8.77 33.32 1.36
C SER A 83 9.51 31.99 1.55
N ILE A 84 9.12 31.23 2.58
CA ILE A 84 9.66 29.87 2.81
C ILE A 84 9.48 29.01 1.55
N THR A 85 8.30 29.03 0.94
CA THR A 85 7.98 28.26 -0.29
C THR A 85 8.92 28.62 -1.45
N GLU A 86 9.24 29.89 -1.65
CA GLU A 86 10.18 30.32 -2.69
C GLU A 86 11.61 29.90 -2.36
N MET A 87 12.02 29.98 -1.09
CA MET A 87 13.36 29.54 -0.65
C MET A 87 13.51 28.00 -0.78
N GLU A 88 12.46 27.24 -0.47
CA GLU A 88 12.43 25.78 -0.68
C GLU A 88 12.62 25.42 -2.16
N TYR A 89 11.91 26.12 -3.05
CA TYR A 89 12.05 25.92 -4.48
C TYR A 89 13.48 26.26 -4.97
N ASP A 90 14.03 27.40 -4.54
CA ASP A 90 15.40 27.78 -4.92
C ASP A 90 16.43 26.76 -4.43
N ARG A 91 16.22 26.21 -3.21
CA ARG A 91 17.07 25.14 -2.65
C ARG A 91 16.96 23.86 -3.47
N ALA A 92 15.74 23.42 -3.79
CA ALA A 92 15.49 22.21 -4.55
C ALA A 92 16.04 22.34 -5.99
N PHE A 93 15.80 23.47 -6.63
CA PHE A 93 16.24 23.72 -8.01
C PHE A 93 17.77 23.68 -8.18
N ASN A 94 18.52 24.08 -7.15
CA ASN A 94 19.98 24.03 -7.15
C ASN A 94 20.55 22.64 -6.77
N ARG A 95 19.69 21.63 -6.64
CA ARG A 95 20.08 20.25 -6.33
C ARG A 95 19.81 19.33 -7.52
N PRO A 96 20.53 18.22 -7.62
CA PRO A 96 20.31 17.23 -8.69
C PRO A 96 19.10 16.31 -8.37
N ILE A 97 17.97 16.90 -7.94
CA ILE A 97 16.71 16.18 -7.69
C ILE A 97 15.64 16.67 -8.68
N PRO A 98 14.71 15.78 -9.09
CA PRO A 98 13.60 16.19 -9.92
C PRO A 98 12.68 17.20 -9.20
N CYS A 99 12.32 18.28 -9.90
CA CYS A 99 11.39 19.30 -9.41
C CYS A 99 10.14 19.29 -10.27
N LEU A 100 9.00 18.94 -9.68
CA LEU A 100 7.68 19.01 -10.28
C LEU A 100 7.00 20.30 -9.86
N VAL A 101 6.50 21.07 -10.82
CA VAL A 101 5.85 22.37 -10.56
C VAL A 101 4.43 22.35 -11.08
N PHE A 102 3.49 22.67 -10.21
CA PHE A 102 2.06 22.77 -10.49
C PHE A 102 1.55 24.16 -10.12
N LEU A 103 1.02 24.87 -11.10
CA LEU A 103 0.47 26.20 -10.93
C LEU A 103 -1.06 26.16 -11.00
N MET A 104 -1.71 26.84 -10.10
CA MET A 104 -3.16 27.04 -10.18
C MET A 104 -3.51 27.82 -11.43
N ASP A 105 -4.44 27.33 -12.25
CA ASP A 105 -4.96 28.04 -13.43
C ASP A 105 -5.73 29.29 -13.01
N ASP A 106 -5.66 30.34 -13.79
CA ASP A 106 -6.32 31.62 -13.47
C ASP A 106 -7.86 31.51 -13.46
N ASN A 107 -8.43 30.47 -14.09
CA ASN A 107 -9.86 30.17 -14.04
C ASN A 107 -10.25 29.23 -12.88
N HIS A 108 -9.32 28.86 -11.99
CA HIS A 108 -9.64 28.07 -10.83
C HIS A 108 -10.50 28.89 -9.85
N PRO A 109 -11.65 28.34 -9.36
CA PRO A 109 -12.45 29.02 -8.37
C PRO A 109 -11.67 29.20 -7.06
N VAL A 110 -11.48 30.44 -6.63
CA VAL A 110 -10.77 30.78 -5.39
C VAL A 110 -11.61 31.73 -4.53
N ARG A 111 -11.49 31.59 -3.21
CA ARG A 111 -12.08 32.56 -2.29
C ARG A 111 -11.24 33.83 -2.30
N GLN A 112 -11.89 35.01 -2.14
CA GLN A 112 -11.19 36.29 -2.09
C GLN A 112 -10.15 36.36 -0.96
N ALA A 113 -10.34 35.57 0.10
CA ALA A 113 -9.41 35.49 1.23
C ALA A 113 -8.14 34.65 0.89
N ASP A 114 -8.18 33.89 -0.16
CA ASP A 114 -7.07 32.99 -0.60
C ASP A 114 -6.18 33.64 -1.66
N VAL A 115 -6.42 34.93 -1.95
CA VAL A 115 -5.64 35.72 -2.91
C VAL A 115 -4.93 36.83 -2.17
N ASP A 116 -3.60 36.92 -2.28
CA ASP A 116 -2.83 38.02 -1.71
C ASP A 116 -3.08 39.35 -2.43
N ARG A 117 -2.86 40.45 -1.73
CA ARG A 117 -3.01 41.82 -2.21
C ARG A 117 -1.74 42.62 -1.96
N GLY A 118 -1.62 43.75 -2.65
CA GLY A 118 -0.50 44.68 -2.48
C GLY A 118 0.85 44.06 -2.82
N GLU A 119 1.85 44.24 -1.96
CA GLU A 119 3.22 43.76 -2.21
C GLU A 119 3.32 42.24 -2.39
N ASN A 120 2.58 41.48 -1.61
CA ASN A 120 2.60 40.01 -1.73
C ASN A 120 1.97 39.52 -3.04
N ALA A 121 0.96 40.21 -3.58
CA ALA A 121 0.42 39.91 -4.90
C ALA A 121 1.50 40.07 -5.97
N ALA A 122 2.23 41.19 -5.95
CA ALA A 122 3.33 41.39 -6.92
C ALA A 122 4.44 40.33 -6.78
N LYS A 123 4.74 39.87 -5.56
CA LYS A 123 5.74 38.83 -5.31
C LYS A 123 5.28 37.48 -5.83
N VAL A 124 4.02 37.07 -5.56
CA VAL A 124 3.53 35.79 -6.08
C VAL A 124 3.41 35.80 -7.59
N ASP A 125 3.00 36.91 -8.20
CA ASP A 125 2.94 37.04 -9.65
C ASP A 125 4.33 36.89 -10.28
N ALA A 126 5.35 37.57 -9.73
CA ALA A 126 6.72 37.45 -10.19
C ALA A 126 7.27 36.02 -10.03
N PHE A 127 6.92 35.33 -8.92
CA PHE A 127 7.30 33.95 -8.69
C PHE A 127 6.60 33.00 -9.68
N ARG A 128 5.29 33.14 -9.91
CA ARG A 128 4.53 32.38 -10.89
C ARG A 128 5.05 32.58 -12.31
N GLN A 129 5.39 33.82 -12.70
CA GLN A 129 6.02 34.11 -14.01
C GLN A 129 7.36 33.39 -14.14
N ARG A 130 8.22 33.44 -13.13
CA ARG A 130 9.51 32.73 -13.12
C ARG A 130 9.33 31.22 -13.27
N LEU A 131 8.34 30.64 -12.61
CA LEU A 131 8.02 29.23 -12.71
C LEU A 131 7.45 28.86 -14.08
N GLY A 132 6.58 29.70 -14.65
CA GLY A 132 5.97 29.49 -15.97
C GLY A 132 6.95 29.52 -17.15
N THR A 133 8.19 30.03 -16.96
CA THR A 133 9.27 29.90 -17.96
C THR A 133 9.87 28.48 -18.02
N LYS A 134 9.48 27.60 -17.12
CA LYS A 134 9.95 26.22 -16.99
C LYS A 134 8.85 25.25 -17.40
N ALA A 135 9.17 23.97 -17.48
CA ALA A 135 8.15 22.95 -17.62
C ALA A 135 7.29 22.89 -16.35
N CYS A 136 6.05 23.35 -16.42
CA CYS A 136 5.07 23.32 -15.34
C CYS A 136 3.71 22.90 -15.88
N ASN A 137 2.86 22.33 -15.01
CA ASN A 137 1.47 21.97 -15.31
C ASN A 137 0.53 22.97 -14.64
N PHE A 138 -0.60 23.26 -15.28
CA PHE A 138 -1.65 24.10 -14.73
C PHE A 138 -2.85 23.25 -14.34
N PHE A 139 -3.35 23.37 -13.11
CA PHE A 139 -4.51 22.64 -12.61
C PHE A 139 -5.71 23.56 -12.35
N LYS A 140 -6.93 23.04 -12.60
CA LYS A 140 -8.20 23.75 -12.46
C LYS A 140 -9.06 23.26 -11.29
N SER A 141 -8.66 22.19 -10.63
CA SER A 141 -9.31 21.63 -9.45
C SER A 141 -8.32 20.79 -8.64
N PRO A 142 -8.62 20.47 -7.36
CA PRO A 142 -7.83 19.52 -6.58
C PRO A 142 -7.72 18.15 -7.23
N GLN A 143 -8.77 17.67 -7.90
CA GLN A 143 -8.82 16.38 -8.59
C GLN A 143 -7.95 16.38 -9.85
N ASP A 144 -7.95 17.48 -10.59
CA ASP A 144 -7.10 17.71 -11.75
C ASP A 144 -5.62 17.69 -11.34
N LEU A 145 -5.27 18.43 -10.30
CA LEU A 145 -3.94 18.42 -9.69
C LEU A 145 -3.50 16.99 -9.30
N ARG A 146 -4.39 16.22 -8.67
CA ARG A 146 -4.08 14.83 -8.30
C ARG A 146 -3.74 13.98 -9.52
N ALA A 147 -4.54 14.08 -10.59
CA ALA A 147 -4.32 13.32 -11.82
C ALA A 147 -2.95 13.69 -12.45
N ASP A 148 -2.64 14.98 -12.51
CA ASP A 148 -1.38 15.48 -13.04
C ASP A 148 -0.17 15.03 -12.21
N ILE A 149 -0.28 15.04 -10.88
CA ILE A 149 0.77 14.54 -9.98
C ILE A 149 0.99 13.04 -10.20
N ILE A 150 -0.08 12.24 -10.28
CA ILE A 150 0.02 10.79 -10.55
C ILE A 150 0.75 10.55 -11.86
N ASN A 151 0.37 11.27 -12.94
CA ASN A 151 1.00 11.16 -14.24
C ASN A 151 2.49 11.55 -14.19
N ALA A 152 2.81 12.67 -13.55
CA ALA A 152 4.18 13.13 -13.40
C ALA A 152 5.04 12.15 -12.57
N LEU A 153 4.53 11.69 -11.40
CA LEU A 153 5.26 10.74 -10.55
C LEU A 153 5.47 9.39 -11.22
N SER A 154 4.52 8.94 -12.05
CA SER A 154 4.67 7.70 -12.81
C SER A 154 5.91 7.72 -13.72
N GLN A 155 6.28 8.88 -14.26
CA GLN A 155 7.46 9.05 -15.11
C GLN A 155 8.77 8.99 -14.32
N PHE A 156 8.76 9.36 -13.03
CA PHE A 156 9.96 9.32 -12.16
C PHE A 156 10.22 7.95 -11.54
N ARG A 157 9.23 7.07 -11.51
CA ARG A 157 9.43 5.65 -11.18
C ARG A 157 10.32 4.93 -12.20
N THR A 158 10.61 5.57 -13.32
CA THR A 158 11.39 5.04 -14.46
C THR A 158 12.85 5.47 -14.42
N LYS A 159 13.64 5.13 -13.40
CA LYS A 159 15.09 5.01 -13.55
C LYS A 159 15.47 3.59 -14.02
N PRO A 160 16.63 3.38 -14.73
CA PRO A 160 16.82 2.25 -15.65
C PRO A 160 16.59 0.84 -15.10
N ALA A 161 16.88 0.56 -13.83
CA ALA A 161 16.57 -0.73 -13.23
C ALA A 161 15.07 -0.91 -12.92
N GLN A 162 14.33 0.19 -12.69
CA GLN A 162 12.87 0.21 -12.54
C GLN A 162 12.15 0.46 -13.87
N ALA A 163 12.80 1.07 -14.86
CA ALA A 163 12.28 1.18 -16.22
C ALA A 163 12.19 -0.19 -16.89
N ASP A 164 13.08 -1.10 -16.58
CA ASP A 164 12.95 -2.50 -17.02
C ASP A 164 11.83 -3.22 -16.26
N LEU A 165 11.61 -2.93 -14.98
CA LEU A 165 10.47 -3.45 -14.22
C LEU A 165 9.13 -2.88 -14.70
N LEU A 166 9.06 -1.62 -15.14
CA LEU A 166 7.84 -0.94 -15.61
C LEU A 166 7.59 -1.06 -17.11
N LYS A 167 8.63 -1.12 -17.93
CA LYS A 167 8.50 -1.62 -19.32
C LYS A 167 7.93 -3.02 -19.30
N SER A 168 8.26 -3.77 -18.27
CA SER A 168 7.73 -5.07 -18.03
C SER A 168 6.24 -5.07 -17.62
N GLN A 169 5.76 -4.07 -16.92
CA GLN A 169 4.32 -3.92 -16.61
C GLN A 169 3.49 -3.42 -17.82
N VAL A 170 4.08 -2.61 -18.70
CA VAL A 170 3.43 -2.12 -19.94
C VAL A 170 3.61 -3.08 -21.12
N THR A 171 4.66 -3.90 -21.11
CA THR A 171 4.97 -4.90 -22.15
C THR A 171 4.75 -6.34 -21.70
N GLY A 172 4.09 -6.57 -20.52
CA GLY A 172 3.80 -7.91 -20.03
C GLY A 172 5.03 -8.66 -19.54
N THR A 173 5.94 -7.99 -18.78
CA THR A 173 7.01 -8.72 -18.09
C THR A 173 6.40 -9.64 -17.06
N ARG A 174 6.65 -10.87 -17.27
CA ARG A 174 6.34 -11.94 -16.34
C ARG A 174 7.49 -12.04 -15.35
N TYR A 175 7.20 -11.93 -14.07
CA TYR A 175 8.16 -12.31 -13.05
C TYR A 175 8.51 -13.79 -13.23
N ARG A 176 9.75 -14.16 -13.02
CA ARG A 176 10.17 -15.56 -13.04
C ARG A 176 10.20 -16.06 -11.60
N VAL A 177 9.42 -17.10 -11.30
CA VAL A 177 9.34 -17.67 -9.96
C VAL A 177 9.64 -19.17 -10.03
N ALA A 178 10.65 -19.63 -9.31
CA ALA A 178 10.93 -21.04 -9.11
C ALA A 178 10.09 -21.59 -7.95
N VAL A 179 9.27 -22.59 -8.22
CA VAL A 179 8.53 -23.36 -7.20
C VAL A 179 9.35 -24.59 -6.85
N ILE A 180 10.02 -24.55 -5.71
CA ILE A 180 11.08 -25.49 -5.32
C ILE A 180 10.51 -26.52 -4.36
N ASN A 181 10.62 -27.81 -4.69
CA ASN A 181 10.22 -28.90 -3.82
C ASN A 181 11.34 -29.28 -2.84
N GLU A 182 11.19 -28.87 -1.58
CA GLU A 182 12.00 -29.37 -0.44
C GLU A 182 11.14 -30.22 0.52
N CYS A 183 9.95 -30.67 0.08
CA CYS A 183 8.98 -31.39 0.88
C CYS A 183 9.09 -32.91 0.65
N GLU A 184 9.05 -33.72 1.71
CA GLU A 184 9.04 -35.19 1.63
C GLU A 184 7.62 -35.74 1.58
N THR A 185 6.65 -35.07 2.15
CA THR A 185 5.25 -35.53 2.25
C THR A 185 4.40 -35.19 1.03
N SER A 186 4.92 -34.41 0.06
CA SER A 186 4.27 -34.17 -1.23
C SER A 186 5.17 -34.61 -2.37
N SER A 187 4.61 -35.31 -3.34
CA SER A 187 5.37 -35.79 -4.52
C SER A 187 5.66 -34.65 -5.51
N ASP A 188 6.70 -34.80 -6.32
CA ASP A 188 6.99 -33.90 -7.42
C ASP A 188 5.82 -33.76 -8.39
N ALA A 189 5.07 -34.82 -8.64
CA ALA A 189 3.91 -34.83 -9.52
C ALA A 189 2.76 -34.00 -8.92
N GLU A 190 2.49 -34.12 -7.61
CA GLU A 190 1.49 -33.32 -6.91
C GLU A 190 1.84 -31.82 -6.93
N LEU A 191 3.07 -31.46 -6.54
CA LEU A 191 3.48 -30.06 -6.53
C LEU A 191 3.54 -29.45 -7.94
N LYS A 192 3.90 -30.23 -8.95
CA LYS A 192 3.86 -29.77 -10.34
C LYS A 192 2.42 -29.44 -10.76
N GLY A 193 1.44 -30.30 -10.45
CA GLY A 193 0.04 -30.03 -10.72
C GLY A 193 -0.49 -28.77 -10.02
N VAL A 194 -0.08 -28.56 -8.76
CA VAL A 194 -0.39 -27.30 -8.03
C VAL A 194 0.26 -26.09 -8.68
N THR A 195 1.53 -26.21 -9.13
CA THR A 195 2.23 -25.14 -9.85
C THR A 195 1.49 -24.74 -11.13
N GLU A 196 0.99 -25.72 -11.90
CA GLU A 196 0.22 -25.48 -13.13
C GLU A 196 -1.14 -24.80 -12.85
N ALA A 197 -1.81 -25.18 -11.77
CA ALA A 197 -3.06 -24.54 -11.33
C ALA A 197 -2.83 -23.08 -10.92
N VAL A 198 -1.80 -22.83 -10.10
CA VAL A 198 -1.43 -21.47 -9.68
C VAL A 198 -0.94 -20.62 -10.86
N GLN A 199 -0.22 -21.21 -11.81
CA GLN A 199 0.12 -20.54 -13.07
C GLN A 199 -1.13 -20.09 -13.82
N THR A 200 -2.14 -20.96 -13.90
CA THR A 200 -3.43 -20.61 -14.51
C THR A 200 -4.13 -19.48 -13.73
N GLN A 201 -4.12 -19.53 -12.40
CA GLN A 201 -4.66 -18.48 -11.55
C GLN A 201 -4.01 -17.12 -11.82
N ILE A 202 -2.69 -17.10 -11.89
CA ILE A 202 -1.93 -15.87 -12.13
C ILE A 202 -2.31 -15.26 -13.49
N HIS A 203 -2.24 -16.03 -14.56
CA HIS A 203 -2.49 -15.52 -15.92
C HIS A 203 -3.93 -15.15 -16.17
N ARG A 204 -4.87 -16.02 -15.75
CA ARG A 204 -6.29 -15.88 -16.06
C ARG A 204 -7.00 -14.90 -15.13
N ASP A 205 -6.67 -14.95 -13.84
CA ASP A 205 -7.46 -14.30 -12.81
C ASP A 205 -6.76 -13.07 -12.19
N LEU A 206 -5.48 -13.20 -11.79
CA LEU A 206 -4.74 -12.13 -11.13
C LEU A 206 -4.26 -11.04 -12.10
N ALA A 207 -3.64 -11.44 -13.20
CA ALA A 207 -2.99 -10.52 -14.13
C ALA A 207 -3.96 -9.48 -14.73
N PRO A 208 -5.18 -9.84 -15.15
CA PRO A 208 -6.15 -8.84 -15.63
C PRO A 208 -6.61 -7.85 -14.55
N ALA A 209 -6.60 -8.28 -13.27
CA ALA A 209 -7.08 -7.47 -12.17
C ALA A 209 -6.00 -6.53 -11.60
N TRP A 210 -4.77 -7.03 -11.47
CA TRP A 210 -3.67 -6.34 -10.80
C TRP A 210 -2.56 -5.85 -11.74
N GLY A 211 -2.59 -6.22 -13.01
CA GLY A 211 -1.55 -5.88 -13.99
C GLY A 211 -0.21 -6.55 -13.70
N VAL A 212 -0.20 -7.63 -12.92
CA VAL A 212 1.00 -8.37 -12.49
C VAL A 212 0.90 -9.80 -13.02
N ASP A 213 1.92 -10.26 -13.74
CA ASP A 213 2.00 -11.61 -14.29
C ASP A 213 3.31 -12.30 -13.89
N ALA A 214 3.32 -13.63 -13.88
CA ALA A 214 4.51 -14.40 -13.55
C ALA A 214 4.58 -15.71 -14.35
N GLU A 215 5.80 -16.17 -14.61
CA GLU A 215 6.07 -17.48 -15.14
C GLU A 215 6.65 -18.39 -14.04
N LEU A 216 5.92 -19.45 -13.72
CA LEU A 216 6.31 -20.40 -12.70
C LEU A 216 7.12 -21.55 -13.30
N THR A 217 8.27 -21.83 -12.73
CA THR A 217 9.10 -22.97 -13.08
C THR A 217 9.12 -23.96 -11.91
N PHE A 218 8.57 -25.14 -12.11
CA PHE A 218 8.67 -26.20 -11.11
C PHE A 218 10.12 -26.74 -11.04
N VAL A 219 10.64 -26.84 -9.82
CA VAL A 219 11.97 -27.37 -9.50
C VAL A 219 11.81 -28.63 -8.65
N PRO A 220 12.11 -29.83 -9.18
CA PRO A 220 11.96 -31.07 -8.43
C PRO A 220 12.96 -31.17 -7.29
N ARG A 221 12.68 -32.07 -6.34
CA ARG A 221 13.51 -32.25 -5.15
C ARG A 221 14.96 -32.58 -5.53
N GLY A 222 15.89 -31.85 -4.89
CA GLY A 222 17.33 -31.99 -5.10
C GLY A 222 17.87 -31.30 -6.34
N ALA A 223 17.03 -30.73 -7.19
CA ALA A 223 17.48 -29.91 -8.31
C ALA A 223 17.83 -28.50 -7.87
N GLN A 224 18.74 -27.85 -8.59
CA GLN A 224 19.09 -26.46 -8.33
C GLN A 224 18.08 -25.52 -9.00
N PRO A 225 17.55 -24.51 -8.29
CA PRO A 225 16.69 -23.49 -8.89
C PRO A 225 17.48 -22.65 -9.89
N PRO A 226 16.81 -22.14 -10.95
CA PRO A 226 17.42 -21.18 -11.86
C PRO A 226 17.93 -19.95 -11.11
N ALA A 227 19.04 -19.36 -11.58
CA ALA A 227 19.47 -18.05 -11.13
C ALA A 227 18.48 -16.96 -11.60
N ASP A 228 18.51 -15.81 -10.99
CA ASP A 228 17.74 -14.62 -11.36
C ASP A 228 16.21 -14.82 -11.35
N CYS A 229 15.68 -15.62 -10.45
CA CYS A 229 14.25 -15.79 -10.23
C CYS A 229 13.88 -15.65 -8.75
N TRP A 230 12.62 -15.32 -8.48
CA TRP A 230 12.07 -15.37 -7.13
C TRP A 230 11.85 -16.81 -6.70
N TRP A 231 11.76 -17.06 -5.40
CA TRP A 231 11.63 -18.42 -4.90
C TRP A 231 10.33 -18.61 -4.11
N MET A 232 9.60 -19.65 -4.47
CA MET A 232 8.56 -20.26 -3.66
C MET A 232 9.06 -21.62 -3.18
N ILE A 233 9.42 -21.73 -1.91
CA ILE A 233 9.98 -22.94 -1.31
C ILE A 233 8.87 -23.72 -0.60
N VAL A 234 8.69 -24.97 -0.96
CA VAL A 234 7.69 -25.85 -0.35
C VAL A 234 8.40 -26.85 0.54
N ARG A 235 8.06 -26.86 1.85
CA ARG A 235 8.66 -27.68 2.91
C ARG A 235 7.59 -28.45 3.67
N ASP A 236 8.00 -29.37 4.53
CA ASP A 236 7.09 -30.11 5.40
C ASP A 236 6.69 -29.31 6.62
N GLU A 237 7.65 -28.88 7.41
CA GLU A 237 7.42 -28.30 8.71
C GLU A 237 7.78 -26.81 8.76
N THR A 238 6.95 -26.05 9.48
CA THR A 238 7.17 -24.62 9.66
C THR A 238 8.30 -24.34 10.64
N ASP A 239 9.13 -23.38 10.32
CA ASP A 239 10.10 -22.75 11.21
C ASP A 239 9.50 -21.59 12.03
N ASN A 240 8.24 -21.24 11.75
CA ASN A 240 7.45 -20.24 12.48
C ASN A 240 6.07 -20.81 12.87
N PRO A 241 5.85 -21.21 14.13
CA PRO A 241 4.59 -21.84 14.58
C PRO A 241 3.31 -21.01 14.33
N ALA A 242 3.45 -19.70 14.10
CA ALA A 242 2.33 -18.81 13.84
C ALA A 242 1.92 -18.73 12.36
N ALA A 243 2.66 -19.39 11.44
CA ALA A 243 2.45 -19.25 10.00
C ALA A 243 2.49 -20.58 9.26
N LEU A 244 1.50 -20.80 8.39
CA LEU A 244 1.48 -21.93 7.43
C LEU A 244 2.16 -21.58 6.11
N GLY A 245 2.50 -20.34 5.92
CA GLY A 245 3.30 -19.81 4.83
C GLY A 245 3.61 -18.35 5.13
N TYR A 246 4.74 -17.89 4.65
CA TYR A 246 5.17 -16.49 4.76
C TYR A 246 6.15 -16.12 3.65
N ARG A 247 6.43 -14.84 3.52
CA ARG A 247 7.40 -14.31 2.56
C ARG A 247 8.45 -13.45 3.27
N ASP A 248 9.64 -13.47 2.69
CA ASP A 248 10.78 -12.64 3.07
C ASP A 248 11.61 -12.28 1.82
N LEU A 249 12.81 -11.84 2.03
CA LEU A 249 13.77 -11.57 0.95
C LEU A 249 14.97 -12.53 1.06
N THR A 250 15.57 -12.86 -0.09
CA THR A 250 16.88 -13.49 -0.11
C THR A 250 17.95 -12.51 0.39
N PRO A 251 19.18 -12.96 0.71
CA PRO A 251 20.28 -12.06 1.03
C PRO A 251 20.56 -11.02 -0.06
N ASP A 252 20.26 -11.34 -1.32
CA ASP A 252 20.42 -10.46 -2.48
C ASP A 252 19.19 -9.54 -2.71
N GLY A 253 18.20 -9.56 -1.79
CA GLY A 253 17.02 -8.71 -1.83
C GLY A 253 15.92 -9.17 -2.79
N LEU A 254 15.98 -10.40 -3.33
CA LEU A 254 14.92 -10.95 -4.17
C LEU A 254 13.78 -11.50 -3.32
N PRO A 255 12.51 -11.36 -3.76
CA PRO A 255 11.36 -11.94 -3.09
C PRO A 255 11.47 -13.46 -2.96
N ARG A 256 11.15 -13.93 -1.76
CA ARG A 256 11.13 -15.35 -1.43
C ARG A 256 9.93 -15.67 -0.55
N ALA A 257 9.29 -16.80 -0.79
CA ALA A 257 8.18 -17.30 -0.01
C ALA A 257 8.41 -18.73 0.44
N ARG A 258 7.77 -19.12 1.54
CA ARG A 258 7.76 -20.49 2.06
C ARG A 258 6.36 -20.94 2.38
N VAL A 259 6.10 -22.23 2.15
CA VAL A 259 4.84 -22.90 2.50
C VAL A 259 5.15 -24.27 3.09
N PHE A 260 4.36 -24.71 4.06
CA PHE A 260 4.62 -25.87 4.90
C PHE A 260 3.50 -26.89 4.80
N VAL A 261 3.73 -27.93 3.99
CA VAL A 261 2.71 -28.92 3.60
C VAL A 261 2.22 -29.76 4.79
N LYS A 262 3.15 -30.35 5.55
CA LYS A 262 2.80 -31.19 6.71
C LYS A 262 2.15 -30.35 7.80
N SER A 263 2.72 -29.21 8.13
CA SER A 263 2.15 -28.30 9.15
C SER A 263 0.72 -27.84 8.78
N ALA A 264 0.46 -27.56 7.49
CA ALA A 264 -0.87 -27.21 7.03
C ALA A 264 -1.84 -28.40 7.17
N ARG A 265 -1.46 -29.60 6.71
CA ARG A 265 -2.26 -30.82 6.83
C ARG A 265 -2.59 -31.16 8.30
N ASP A 266 -1.59 -31.08 9.17
CA ASP A 266 -1.71 -31.38 10.62
C ASP A 266 -2.67 -30.40 11.32
N SER A 267 -2.74 -29.14 10.85
CA SER A 267 -3.68 -28.13 11.35
C SER A 267 -5.06 -28.18 10.67
N GLY A 268 -5.28 -29.07 9.72
CA GLY A 268 -6.52 -29.16 8.93
C GLY A 268 -6.68 -28.07 7.87
N ALA A 269 -5.62 -27.35 7.56
CA ALA A 269 -5.62 -26.31 6.53
C ALA A 269 -5.21 -26.87 5.15
N SER A 270 -5.65 -26.20 4.08
CA SER A 270 -5.23 -26.53 2.73
C SER A 270 -3.89 -25.87 2.41
N TRP A 271 -2.85 -26.69 2.22
CA TRP A 271 -1.54 -26.18 1.84
C TRP A 271 -1.52 -25.59 0.41
N THR A 272 -2.40 -26.05 -0.48
CA THR A 272 -2.53 -25.50 -1.84
C THR A 272 -3.11 -24.10 -1.84
N VAL A 273 -4.09 -23.84 -0.95
CA VAL A 273 -4.59 -22.50 -0.67
C VAL A 273 -3.48 -21.63 -0.08
N SER A 274 -2.70 -22.16 0.88
CA SER A 274 -1.58 -21.42 1.47
C SER A 274 -0.52 -21.07 0.43
N LEU A 275 -0.18 -21.99 -0.49
CA LEU A 275 0.78 -21.74 -1.57
C LEU A 275 0.28 -20.65 -2.52
N SER A 276 -0.93 -20.78 -2.99
CA SER A 276 -1.58 -19.79 -3.85
C SER A 276 -1.64 -18.43 -3.16
N HIS A 277 -2.11 -18.37 -1.91
CA HIS A 277 -2.19 -17.16 -1.10
C HIS A 277 -0.85 -16.41 -1.06
N VAL A 278 0.20 -17.08 -0.58
CA VAL A 278 1.52 -16.44 -0.41
C VAL A 278 2.14 -16.06 -1.76
N MET A 279 1.88 -16.86 -2.83
CA MET A 279 2.31 -16.53 -4.18
C MET A 279 1.68 -15.23 -4.68
N LEU A 280 0.35 -15.08 -4.59
CA LEU A 280 -0.34 -13.88 -5.05
C LEU A 280 0.09 -12.64 -4.24
N GLU A 281 0.25 -12.80 -2.92
CA GLU A 281 0.77 -11.74 -2.05
C GLU A 281 2.19 -11.31 -2.46
N MET A 282 3.08 -12.27 -2.74
CA MET A 282 4.44 -12.00 -3.19
C MET A 282 4.47 -11.26 -4.53
N LEU A 283 3.55 -11.58 -5.44
CA LEU A 283 3.48 -10.91 -6.75
C LEU A 283 2.96 -9.48 -6.65
N VAL A 284 1.96 -9.22 -5.81
CA VAL A 284 1.32 -7.90 -5.70
C VAL A 284 2.07 -6.97 -4.74
N ASN A 285 2.71 -7.51 -3.71
CA ASN A 285 3.48 -6.76 -2.70
C ASN A 285 4.81 -7.45 -2.40
N PRO A 286 5.77 -7.46 -3.34
CA PRO A 286 6.97 -8.30 -3.30
C PRO A 286 7.83 -8.14 -2.05
N THR A 287 7.92 -6.92 -1.53
CA THR A 287 8.75 -6.56 -0.38
C THR A 287 7.95 -6.43 0.92
N GLY A 288 6.62 -6.64 0.88
CA GLY A 288 5.76 -6.56 2.05
C GLY A 288 5.56 -5.15 2.64
N ASN A 289 5.97 -4.11 1.92
CA ASN A 289 5.99 -2.72 2.39
C ASN A 289 5.04 -1.77 1.65
N LEU A 290 4.24 -2.27 0.71
CA LEU A 290 3.26 -1.45 0.01
C LEU A 290 2.04 -1.22 0.90
N LEU A 291 1.62 0.04 0.98
CA LEU A 291 0.50 0.47 1.79
C LEU A 291 -0.55 1.18 0.93
N VAL A 292 -1.81 1.08 1.34
CA VAL A 292 -2.91 1.84 0.76
C VAL A 292 -3.47 2.78 1.81
N TYR A 293 -3.37 4.07 1.56
CA TYR A 293 -3.91 5.10 2.44
C TYR A 293 -5.42 5.20 2.31
N ARG A 294 -6.11 5.38 3.46
CA ARG A 294 -7.54 5.64 3.53
C ARG A 294 -7.83 6.73 4.55
N GLN A 295 -8.44 7.83 4.10
CA GLN A 295 -9.04 8.81 4.99
C GLN A 295 -10.35 8.25 5.53
N LEU A 296 -10.54 8.30 6.85
CA LEU A 296 -11.75 7.85 7.52
C LEU A 296 -12.66 9.02 7.90
N THR A 297 -12.06 10.08 8.47
CA THR A 297 -12.68 11.35 8.81
C THR A 297 -11.65 12.46 8.60
N ASP A 298 -12.01 13.71 8.75
CA ASP A 298 -11.07 14.84 8.57
C ASP A 298 -9.82 14.70 9.44
N ASP A 299 -9.96 14.09 10.63
CA ASP A 299 -8.88 13.95 11.62
C ASP A 299 -8.28 12.54 11.69
N ARG A 300 -8.79 11.57 10.94
CA ARG A 300 -8.38 10.17 11.08
C ARG A 300 -8.10 9.51 9.74
N ALA A 301 -6.93 8.90 9.68
CA ALA A 301 -6.50 8.15 8.49
C ALA A 301 -5.84 6.82 8.87
N ARG A 302 -5.84 5.88 7.92
CA ARG A 302 -5.19 4.58 8.03
C ARG A 302 -4.38 4.27 6.79
N SER A 303 -3.24 3.64 7.00
CA SER A 303 -2.47 3.00 5.94
C SER A 303 -2.62 1.49 6.06
N TYR A 304 -3.37 0.89 5.14
CA TYR A 304 -3.60 -0.56 5.09
C TYR A 304 -2.46 -1.25 4.37
N ALA A 305 -2.03 -2.42 4.86
CA ALA A 305 -1.13 -3.28 4.10
C ALA A 305 -1.79 -3.69 2.78
N ARG A 306 -1.05 -3.58 1.67
CA ARG A 306 -1.54 -3.98 0.33
C ARG A 306 -1.42 -5.50 0.19
N GLU A 307 -2.23 -6.22 0.97
CA GLU A 307 -2.33 -7.67 0.95
C GLU A 307 -3.62 -8.08 0.24
N VAL A 308 -3.53 -9.01 -0.69
CA VAL A 308 -4.66 -9.31 -1.59
C VAL A 308 -5.46 -10.54 -1.21
N CYS A 309 -4.91 -11.41 -0.37
CA CYS A 309 -5.59 -12.65 0.02
C CYS A 309 -6.09 -12.65 1.47
N ILE A 310 -5.52 -11.81 2.35
CA ILE A 310 -5.80 -11.89 3.80
C ILE A 310 -7.26 -11.56 4.16
N ALA A 311 -7.96 -10.73 3.39
CA ALA A 311 -9.36 -10.38 3.66
C ALA A 311 -10.34 -11.52 3.39
N CYS A 312 -9.95 -12.52 2.59
CA CYS A 312 -10.70 -13.71 2.20
C CYS A 312 -9.85 -15.00 2.36
N SER A 313 -9.03 -15.06 3.42
CA SER A 313 -7.98 -16.07 3.55
C SER A 313 -8.47 -17.46 3.95
N ALA A 314 -9.71 -17.63 4.44
CA ALA A 314 -10.21 -18.94 4.82
C ALA A 314 -10.37 -19.86 3.60
N ALA A 315 -9.97 -21.13 3.74
CA ALA A 315 -9.97 -22.09 2.65
C ALA A 315 -11.35 -22.30 2.00
N GLU A 316 -12.43 -22.07 2.75
CA GLU A 316 -13.82 -22.15 2.26
C GLU A 316 -14.15 -21.09 1.20
N TYR A 317 -13.37 -20.02 1.12
CA TYR A 317 -13.49 -18.97 0.10
C TYR A 317 -12.66 -19.27 -1.14
N GLY A 318 -11.79 -20.26 -1.08
CA GLY A 318 -11.03 -20.73 -2.22
C GLY A 318 -11.92 -21.24 -3.36
N TYR A 319 -11.34 -21.38 -4.54
CA TYR A 319 -12.01 -21.91 -5.73
C TYR A 319 -11.13 -22.93 -6.43
N ASP A 320 -11.75 -23.77 -7.23
CA ASP A 320 -11.08 -24.89 -7.92
C ASP A 320 -10.48 -24.44 -9.26
N ILE A 321 -9.25 -24.87 -9.50
CA ILE A 321 -8.62 -24.82 -10.81
C ILE A 321 -8.04 -26.21 -11.12
N ASN A 322 -8.64 -26.92 -12.04
CA ASN A 322 -8.22 -28.24 -12.49
C ASN A 322 -8.06 -29.27 -11.33
N GLY A 323 -8.97 -29.24 -10.36
CA GLY A 323 -8.95 -30.12 -9.19
C GLY A 323 -8.03 -29.65 -8.05
N VAL A 324 -7.45 -28.47 -8.15
CA VAL A 324 -6.64 -27.82 -7.11
C VAL A 324 -7.38 -26.64 -6.50
N LEU A 325 -7.61 -26.70 -5.19
CA LEU A 325 -8.18 -25.58 -4.46
C LEU A 325 -7.12 -24.47 -4.30
N VAL A 326 -7.42 -23.25 -4.81
CA VAL A 326 -6.56 -22.07 -4.72
C VAL A 326 -7.23 -20.96 -3.89
N SER A 327 -6.44 -20.02 -3.37
CA SER A 327 -6.93 -18.90 -2.56
C SER A 327 -7.78 -17.95 -3.39
N ASP A 328 -8.86 -17.44 -2.81
CA ASP A 328 -9.51 -16.23 -3.30
C ASP A 328 -8.60 -15.00 -3.06
N PHE A 329 -8.88 -13.90 -3.75
CA PHE A 329 -8.14 -12.65 -3.62
C PHE A 329 -9.00 -11.43 -3.93
N VAL A 330 -8.69 -10.30 -3.29
CA VAL A 330 -9.40 -9.03 -3.52
C VAL A 330 -8.88 -8.32 -4.76
N TYR A 331 -9.76 -7.59 -5.40
CA TYR A 331 -9.44 -6.69 -6.52
C TYR A 331 -8.96 -5.32 -6.03
N PRO A 332 -8.29 -4.50 -6.86
CA PRO A 332 -7.92 -3.13 -6.51
C PRO A 332 -9.06 -2.31 -5.93
N ALA A 333 -10.28 -2.51 -6.43
CA ALA A 333 -11.49 -1.85 -5.97
C ALA A 333 -11.81 -2.08 -4.46
N TRP A 334 -11.32 -3.16 -3.87
CA TRP A 334 -11.47 -3.40 -2.43
C TRP A 334 -10.79 -2.32 -1.58
N PHE A 335 -9.71 -1.74 -2.09
CA PHE A 335 -8.97 -0.65 -1.45
C PHE A 335 -9.54 0.74 -1.75
N GLU A 336 -10.62 0.85 -2.52
CA GLU A 336 -11.19 2.11 -3.02
C GLU A 336 -12.53 2.41 -2.33
N SER A 337 -12.51 3.21 -1.26
CA SER A 337 -13.68 3.49 -0.40
C SER A 337 -14.86 4.15 -1.12
N PHE A 338 -14.65 4.71 -2.32
CA PHE A 338 -15.67 5.35 -3.14
C PHE A 338 -16.46 4.37 -4.03
N ARG A 339 -16.04 3.11 -4.12
CA ARG A 339 -16.73 2.11 -4.94
C ARG A 339 -18.03 1.64 -4.30
N GLY A 340 -19.09 1.59 -5.11
CA GLY A 340 -20.38 1.09 -4.69
C GLY A 340 -20.57 -0.41 -4.97
N PRO A 341 -21.38 -1.11 -4.18
CA PRO A 341 -21.55 -2.57 -4.28
C PRO A 341 -22.30 -3.03 -5.54
N SER A 342 -23.09 -2.18 -6.17
CA SER A 342 -24.00 -2.59 -7.26
C SER A 342 -23.33 -2.82 -8.62
N THR A 343 -22.11 -2.31 -8.80
CA THR A 343 -21.42 -2.33 -10.11
C THR A 343 -19.97 -2.78 -10.02
N THR A 344 -19.49 -3.12 -8.81
CA THR A 344 -18.08 -3.38 -8.56
C THR A 344 -17.88 -4.77 -7.96
N LYS A 345 -16.94 -5.52 -8.52
CA LYS A 345 -16.45 -6.78 -7.99
C LYS A 345 -15.25 -6.50 -7.08
N PHE A 346 -15.31 -6.94 -5.81
CA PHE A 346 -14.29 -6.65 -4.81
C PHE A 346 -13.31 -7.79 -4.56
N ASP A 347 -13.70 -9.02 -4.85
CA ASP A 347 -12.88 -10.24 -4.78
C ASP A 347 -13.16 -11.13 -5.99
N HIS A 348 -12.30 -12.11 -6.23
CA HIS A 348 -12.45 -12.96 -7.42
C HIS A 348 -13.69 -13.86 -7.31
N ALA A 349 -13.95 -14.45 -6.16
CA ALA A 349 -15.13 -15.32 -5.93
C ALA A 349 -16.44 -14.55 -5.76
N GLY A 350 -16.42 -13.21 -5.62
CA GLY A 350 -17.63 -12.37 -5.52
C GLY A 350 -18.37 -12.48 -4.17
N ARG A 351 -17.65 -12.71 -3.09
CA ARG A 351 -18.21 -12.87 -1.73
C ARG A 351 -18.13 -11.58 -0.92
N ILE A 352 -17.21 -10.69 -1.26
CA ILE A 352 -17.08 -9.37 -0.66
C ILE A 352 -17.98 -8.38 -1.38
N SER A 353 -18.78 -7.66 -0.61
CA SER A 353 -19.79 -6.74 -1.14
C SER A 353 -19.47 -5.25 -0.95
N ALA A 354 -18.40 -4.94 -0.21
CA ALA A 354 -18.00 -3.56 0.07
C ALA A 354 -16.48 -3.41 0.19
N PRO A 355 -15.94 -2.20 -0.07
CA PRO A 355 -14.52 -1.90 0.16
C PRO A 355 -14.14 -2.13 1.62
N PHE A 356 -12.94 -2.63 1.85
CA PHE A 356 -12.38 -2.93 3.18
C PHE A 356 -13.21 -3.91 4.04
N GLN A 357 -14.20 -4.59 3.47
CA GLN A 357 -14.90 -5.68 4.13
C GLN A 357 -13.98 -6.89 4.24
N VAL A 358 -13.92 -7.48 5.44
CA VAL A 358 -13.16 -8.68 5.75
C VAL A 358 -14.14 -9.81 6.01
N LEU A 359 -13.95 -10.95 5.35
CA LEU A 359 -14.78 -12.14 5.54
C LEU A 359 -14.40 -12.87 6.85
N GLU A 360 -15.29 -13.72 7.35
CA GLU A 360 -15.04 -14.54 8.54
C GLU A 360 -13.78 -15.39 8.35
N GLY A 361 -12.91 -15.44 9.36
CA GLY A 361 -11.62 -16.13 9.26
C GLY A 361 -10.53 -15.36 8.50
N GLY A 362 -10.89 -14.25 7.83
CA GLY A 362 -9.95 -13.33 7.23
C GLY A 362 -9.54 -12.21 8.16
N TYR A 363 -8.57 -11.41 7.75
CA TYR A 363 -8.12 -10.23 8.49
C TYR A 363 -7.56 -9.17 7.54
N THR A 364 -7.30 -7.97 8.05
CA THR A 364 -6.50 -6.94 7.38
C THR A 364 -5.65 -6.20 8.39
N MET A 365 -4.50 -5.73 7.94
CA MET A 365 -3.55 -5.00 8.78
C MET A 365 -3.45 -3.55 8.37
N PHE A 366 -3.30 -2.66 9.34
CA PHE A 366 -3.18 -1.23 9.11
C PHE A 366 -2.35 -0.54 10.19
N ILE A 367 -1.92 0.68 9.89
CA ILE A 367 -1.32 1.63 10.83
C ILE A 367 -2.25 2.83 10.88
N ASP A 368 -2.67 3.26 12.09
CA ASP A 368 -3.35 4.54 12.27
C ASP A 368 -2.34 5.69 12.17
N ALA A 369 -2.62 6.68 11.33
CA ALA A 369 -1.72 7.81 11.11
C ALA A 369 -1.46 8.64 12.38
N ASP A 370 -2.45 8.67 13.29
CA ASP A 370 -2.45 9.57 14.45
C ASP A 370 -1.94 8.92 15.75
N ALA A 371 -1.75 7.60 15.79
CA ALA A 371 -1.61 6.90 17.05
C ALA A 371 -0.16 6.54 17.46
N GLY A 372 0.85 6.81 16.64
CA GLY A 372 2.26 6.45 16.94
C GLY A 372 2.50 4.99 17.29
N ALA A 373 1.48 4.15 17.19
CA ALA A 373 1.47 2.74 17.55
C ALA A 373 1.57 1.89 16.28
N GLY A 374 2.41 0.86 16.32
CA GLY A 374 2.67 -0.05 15.20
C GLY A 374 1.44 -0.68 14.52
N TRP A 375 1.64 -1.80 13.88
CA TRP A 375 0.61 -2.52 13.15
C TRP A 375 -0.57 -2.95 14.04
N ARG A 376 -1.78 -2.76 13.52
CA ARG A 376 -3.04 -3.22 14.08
C ARG A 376 -3.74 -4.15 13.10
N THR A 377 -4.57 -5.04 13.62
CA THR A 377 -5.32 -6.02 12.81
C THR A 377 -6.81 -5.86 13.03
N ILE A 378 -7.59 -5.92 11.94
CA ILE A 378 -9.03 -6.10 11.96
C ILE A 378 -9.31 -7.52 11.48
N PHE A 379 -10.04 -8.30 12.28
CA PHE A 379 -10.50 -9.62 11.90
C PHE A 379 -11.93 -9.54 11.35
N GLY A 380 -12.24 -10.42 10.42
CA GLY A 380 -13.63 -10.63 9.97
C GLY A 380 -14.49 -11.10 11.13
N ALA A 381 -15.71 -10.56 11.23
CA ALA A 381 -16.62 -10.90 12.31
C ALA A 381 -17.01 -12.38 12.24
N THR A 382 -16.69 -13.14 13.28
CA THR A 382 -17.34 -14.43 13.52
C THR A 382 -18.83 -14.16 13.80
N LYS A 383 -19.73 -14.83 13.07
CA LYS A 383 -21.13 -14.87 13.49
C LYS A 383 -21.16 -15.40 14.91
N GLU A 384 -21.53 -14.58 15.90
CA GLU A 384 -21.71 -15.05 17.26
C GLU A 384 -22.58 -16.29 17.21
N PRO A 385 -22.15 -17.41 17.83
CA PRO A 385 -23.04 -18.55 17.97
C PRO A 385 -24.28 -18.06 18.74
N PRO A 386 -25.51 -18.50 18.36
CA PRO A 386 -26.72 -18.02 18.99
C PRO A 386 -26.60 -18.19 20.49
N ALA A 387 -26.78 -17.09 21.23
CA ALA A 387 -26.61 -17.01 22.68
C ALA A 387 -27.27 -18.25 23.33
N ARG A 388 -26.46 -19.10 23.95
CA ARG A 388 -26.98 -20.23 24.74
C ARG A 388 -27.94 -19.66 25.78
N LYS A 389 -29.23 -19.90 25.61
CA LYS A 389 -30.24 -19.59 26.62
C LYS A 389 -29.79 -20.19 27.95
N ARG A 390 -29.40 -19.35 28.89
CA ARG A 390 -29.12 -19.77 30.27
C ARG A 390 -30.36 -20.48 30.78
N SER A 391 -30.29 -21.79 30.97
CA SER A 391 -31.33 -22.55 31.68
C SER A 391 -31.39 -22.00 33.10
N THR A 392 -32.48 -21.38 33.45
CA THR A 392 -32.79 -21.01 34.82
C THR A 392 -33.06 -22.28 35.59
N ALA A 393 -32.02 -22.86 36.21
CA ALA A 393 -32.18 -23.94 37.18
C ALA A 393 -32.92 -23.39 38.40
N ARG A 394 -34.17 -23.80 38.51
CA ARG A 394 -35.03 -23.57 39.67
C ARG A 394 -34.37 -24.22 40.91
N LYS A 395 -33.85 -23.41 41.82
CA LYS A 395 -33.45 -23.86 43.16
C LYS A 395 -34.73 -24.27 43.92
N SER A 396 -34.98 -25.57 44.08
CA SER A 396 -35.92 -26.10 45.06
C SER A 396 -35.28 -25.98 46.44
N GLY A 397 -35.79 -25.03 47.23
CA GLY A 397 -35.46 -24.93 48.64
C GLY A 397 -36.16 -25.97 49.47
N THR A 398 -35.44 -26.90 50.01
CA THR A 398 -35.93 -27.76 51.15
C THR A 398 -35.55 -27.08 52.46
N GLY A 399 -36.55 -26.54 53.10
CA GLY A 399 -36.47 -26.05 54.47
C GLY A 399 -36.28 -27.15 55.46
N ALA A 400 -35.21 -27.12 56.21
CA ALA A 400 -35.08 -27.93 57.42
C ALA A 400 -35.34 -27.04 58.64
N ARG A 401 -36.48 -27.26 59.26
CA ARG A 401 -36.83 -26.76 60.62
C ARG A 401 -35.92 -27.45 61.62
N ARG A 402 -35.12 -26.74 62.32
CA ARG A 402 -34.65 -27.20 63.65
C ARG A 402 -35.42 -26.52 64.76
N ARG A 403 -36.10 -27.33 65.54
CA ARG A 403 -36.62 -26.99 66.87
C ARG A 403 -35.47 -27.00 67.87
N ARG A 404 -35.60 -26.17 68.81
CA ARG A 404 -35.11 -26.26 70.14
C ARG A 404 -36.15 -25.92 71.12
N GLY A 405 -35.96 -26.58 72.03
CA GLY A 405 -35.63 -26.76 73.37
C GLY A 405 -34.60 -25.86 74.03
#